data_edbb71493eef851d8f1209fb6bc6e56d
#
_entry.id   edbb71493eef851d8f1209fb6bc6e56d
#
_cell.length_a   1.000
_cell.length_b   1.000
_cell.length_c   1.000
_cell.angle_alpha   90.00
_cell.angle_beta   90.00
_cell.angle_gamma   90.00
#
_symmetry.space_group_name_H-M   'P 1'
#
loop_
_entity.id
_entity.type
_entity.pdbx_description
1 polymer ?
#
loop_
_entity_poly.entity_id
_entity_poly.type
_entity_poly.pdbx_seq_one_letter_code
_entity_poly.pdbx_strand_id
1 'polypeptide(L)'
;MTNMQERLTARFLRYAAISSQSVEGAPVVPSTPGQRQLAELLKSDLAELGLVDLEISEYSVLTGHLPSNLPADYHKVPTVGWVAHLDTVNVNLSPDVHPQIVKNYQGGDVLLNAEKQIYIKVSEHPELEKYIGSDLITSDGTSVLGADNKAAIANLMVALETLKNDPSILHGDIYVCFVPDEEVGLCGSKKMDFSKFPVDFAYTIDCCELGEVVYQTF
;
A
#
# COMPACT_ATOMS: atom_id res chain seq x y z
N MET A 1 4.04 23.99 0.30
CA MET A 1 3.91 22.55 -0.06
C MET A 1 3.99 21.76 1.23
N THR A 2 3.01 20.88 1.47
CA THR A 2 3.07 19.89 2.55
C THR A 2 4.34 19.04 2.37
N ASN A 3 5.02 18.72 3.48
CA ASN A 3 6.22 17.89 3.38
C ASN A 3 5.88 16.45 2.99
N MET A 4 6.85 15.67 2.56
CA MET A 4 6.65 14.28 2.11
C MET A 4 6.03 13.41 3.21
N GLN A 5 6.48 13.57 4.44
CA GLN A 5 5.97 12.84 5.61
C GLN A 5 4.47 13.11 5.84
N GLU A 6 4.03 14.35 5.74
CA GLU A 6 2.62 14.71 5.89
C GLU A 6 1.76 14.08 4.80
N ARG A 7 2.23 14.07 3.55
CA ARG A 7 1.54 13.43 2.43
C ARG A 7 1.42 11.92 2.60
N LEU A 8 2.51 11.25 2.99
CA LEU A 8 2.53 9.82 3.29
C LEU A 8 1.55 9.48 4.41
N THR A 9 1.64 10.20 5.53
CA THR A 9 0.75 9.99 6.69
C THR A 9 -0.71 10.16 6.31
N ALA A 10 -1.05 11.25 5.61
CA ALA A 10 -2.44 11.53 5.22
C ALA A 10 -3.01 10.45 4.31
N ARG A 11 -2.25 9.99 3.30
CA ARG A 11 -2.68 8.92 2.40
C ARG A 11 -2.81 7.59 3.16
N PHE A 12 -1.82 7.24 3.98
CA PHE A 12 -1.85 6.00 4.75
C PHE A 12 -3.09 5.94 5.65
N LEU A 13 -3.35 6.99 6.45
CA LEU A 13 -4.51 7.05 7.34
C LEU A 13 -5.83 6.93 6.57
N ARG A 14 -5.93 7.58 5.42
CA ARG A 14 -7.11 7.50 4.54
C ARG A 14 -7.34 6.10 4.00
N TYR A 15 -6.30 5.39 3.59
CA TYR A 15 -6.39 4.03 3.07
C TYR A 15 -6.61 3.01 4.19
N ALA A 16 -5.94 3.17 5.34
CA ALA A 16 -6.11 2.32 6.50
C ALA A 16 -7.54 2.32 7.05
N ALA A 17 -8.24 3.45 6.93
CA ALA A 17 -9.63 3.58 7.37
C ALA A 17 -10.63 2.73 6.54
N ILE A 18 -10.24 2.20 5.38
CA ILE A 18 -11.07 1.29 4.60
C ILE A 18 -10.85 -0.14 5.09
N SER A 19 -11.90 -0.77 5.58
CA SER A 19 -11.87 -2.18 5.98
C SER A 19 -11.75 -3.07 4.74
N SER A 20 -10.56 -3.63 4.49
CA SER A 20 -10.27 -4.49 3.34
C SER A 20 -9.70 -5.86 3.72
N GLN A 21 -10.02 -6.33 4.92
CA GLN A 21 -9.57 -7.63 5.41
C GLN A 21 -10.04 -8.76 4.48
N SER A 22 -9.13 -9.67 4.11
CA SER A 22 -9.46 -10.85 3.31
C SER A 22 -10.06 -11.98 4.14
N VAL A 23 -10.76 -12.90 3.48
CA VAL A 23 -11.41 -14.07 4.10
C VAL A 23 -10.95 -15.33 3.41
N GLU A 24 -10.25 -16.18 4.15
CA GLU A 24 -9.79 -17.48 3.67
C GLU A 24 -10.96 -18.38 3.26
N GLY A 25 -10.80 -19.10 2.15
CA GLY A 25 -11.81 -20.04 1.65
C GLY A 25 -13.05 -19.38 1.05
N ALA A 26 -13.05 -18.06 0.84
CA ALA A 26 -14.15 -17.38 0.16
C ALA A 26 -14.34 -17.92 -1.27
N PRO A 27 -15.60 -18.13 -1.72
CA PRO A 27 -15.88 -18.66 -3.05
C PRO A 27 -15.71 -17.66 -4.19
N VAL A 28 -15.44 -16.40 -3.86
CA VAL A 28 -15.33 -15.27 -4.81
C VAL A 28 -14.06 -14.47 -4.56
N VAL A 29 -13.61 -13.75 -5.60
CA VAL A 29 -12.52 -12.79 -5.55
C VAL A 29 -13.07 -11.44 -6.02
N PRO A 30 -12.91 -10.34 -5.25
CA PRO A 30 -12.30 -10.31 -3.91
C PRO A 30 -13.17 -10.99 -2.85
N SER A 31 -12.54 -11.51 -1.81
CA SER A 31 -13.20 -12.19 -0.71
C SER A 31 -14.06 -11.26 0.15
N THR A 32 -13.80 -9.95 0.08
CA THR A 32 -14.58 -8.91 0.78
C THR A 32 -14.80 -7.67 -0.08
N PRO A 33 -15.95 -6.98 0.09
CA PRO A 33 -16.26 -5.78 -0.71
C PRO A 33 -15.36 -4.57 -0.41
N GLY A 34 -14.74 -4.52 0.77
CA GLY A 34 -13.85 -3.41 1.15
C GLY A 34 -12.61 -3.29 0.26
N GLN A 35 -12.12 -4.42 -0.27
CA GLN A 35 -11.01 -4.41 -1.23
C GLN A 35 -11.41 -3.71 -2.54
N ARG A 36 -12.65 -3.92 -3.00
CA ARG A 36 -13.18 -3.18 -4.15
C ARG A 36 -13.32 -1.70 -3.88
N GLN A 37 -13.78 -1.33 -2.67
CA GLN A 37 -13.91 0.07 -2.26
C GLN A 37 -12.54 0.77 -2.24
N LEU A 38 -11.50 0.08 -1.73
CA LEU A 38 -10.13 0.61 -1.76
C LEU A 38 -9.65 0.77 -3.21
N ALA A 39 -9.88 -0.21 -4.08
CA ALA A 39 -9.50 -0.11 -5.50
C ALA A 39 -10.18 1.08 -6.19
N GLU A 40 -11.45 1.34 -5.91
CA GLU A 40 -12.19 2.48 -6.47
C GLU A 40 -11.65 3.82 -5.96
N LEU A 41 -11.31 3.91 -4.68
CA LEU A 41 -10.65 5.09 -4.13
C LEU A 41 -9.29 5.34 -4.80
N LEU A 42 -8.46 4.29 -4.91
CA LEU A 42 -7.15 4.39 -5.54
C LEU A 42 -7.25 4.76 -7.02
N LYS A 43 -8.24 4.23 -7.74
CA LYS A 43 -8.50 4.61 -9.13
C LYS A 43 -8.77 6.10 -9.27
N SER A 44 -9.58 6.68 -8.38
CA SER A 44 -9.84 8.11 -8.36
C SER A 44 -8.56 8.92 -8.11
N ASP A 45 -7.78 8.52 -7.10
CA ASP A 45 -6.51 9.18 -6.77
C ASP A 45 -5.49 9.09 -7.92
N LEU A 46 -5.38 7.94 -8.59
CA LEU A 46 -4.51 7.76 -9.74
C LEU A 46 -4.93 8.62 -10.93
N ALA A 47 -6.24 8.78 -11.17
CA ALA A 47 -6.75 9.67 -12.19
C ALA A 47 -6.35 11.14 -11.91
N GLU A 48 -6.45 11.58 -10.67
CA GLU A 48 -6.00 12.92 -10.25
C GLU A 48 -4.47 13.09 -10.43
N LEU A 49 -3.71 12.01 -10.29
CA LEU A 49 -2.28 11.99 -10.56
C LEU A 49 -1.94 11.95 -12.06
N GLY A 50 -2.94 11.81 -12.94
CA GLY A 50 -2.75 11.85 -14.37
C GLY A 50 -2.40 10.51 -15.01
N LEU A 51 -2.59 9.40 -14.28
CA LEU A 51 -2.49 8.08 -14.90
C LEU A 51 -3.65 7.87 -15.89
N VAL A 52 -3.36 7.11 -16.92
CA VAL A 52 -4.31 6.73 -17.99
C VAL A 52 -4.56 5.22 -17.94
N ASP A 53 -5.45 4.74 -18.80
CA ASP A 53 -5.80 3.31 -18.94
C ASP A 53 -6.20 2.65 -17.62
N LEU A 54 -6.86 3.44 -16.75
CA LEU A 54 -7.29 3.01 -15.43
C LEU A 54 -8.48 2.04 -15.53
N GLU A 55 -8.24 0.79 -15.16
CA GLU A 55 -9.26 -0.25 -15.19
C GLU A 55 -9.30 -0.99 -13.83
N ILE A 56 -10.50 -1.30 -13.37
CA ILE A 56 -10.72 -2.26 -12.28
C ILE A 56 -11.48 -3.44 -12.86
N SER A 57 -10.88 -4.61 -12.85
CA SER A 57 -11.48 -5.84 -13.35
C SER A 57 -12.69 -6.29 -12.49
N GLU A 58 -13.41 -7.30 -12.96
CA GLU A 58 -14.45 -7.96 -12.17
C GLU A 58 -13.92 -8.55 -10.86
N TYR A 59 -12.64 -8.94 -10.84
CA TYR A 59 -11.93 -9.45 -9.66
C TYR A 59 -11.33 -8.36 -8.79
N SER A 60 -11.63 -7.08 -9.07
CA SER A 60 -11.08 -5.92 -8.33
C SER A 60 -9.56 -5.73 -8.44
N VAL A 61 -8.93 -6.31 -9.45
CA VAL A 61 -7.56 -5.95 -9.82
C VAL A 61 -7.62 -4.57 -10.48
N LEU A 62 -6.93 -3.60 -9.91
CA LEU A 62 -6.79 -2.24 -10.45
C LEU A 62 -5.48 -2.13 -11.19
N THR A 63 -5.52 -1.72 -12.45
CA THR A 63 -4.34 -1.37 -13.25
C THR A 63 -4.39 0.08 -13.70
N GLY A 64 -3.23 0.66 -13.97
CA GLY A 64 -3.10 2.02 -14.50
C GLY A 64 -1.71 2.26 -15.07
N HIS A 65 -1.60 3.26 -15.92
CA HIS A 65 -0.39 3.60 -16.65
C HIS A 65 -0.03 5.08 -16.46
N LEU A 66 1.18 5.36 -16.04
CA LEU A 66 1.81 6.67 -16.09
C LEU A 66 2.69 6.72 -17.35
N PRO A 67 2.28 7.49 -18.38
CA PRO A 67 3.06 7.60 -19.62
C PRO A 67 4.44 8.21 -19.38
N SER A 68 5.42 7.72 -20.14
CA SER A 68 6.78 8.25 -20.14
C SER A 68 6.82 9.75 -20.42
N ASN A 69 7.71 10.47 -19.74
CA ASN A 69 8.03 11.87 -20.01
C ASN A 69 9.38 12.06 -20.73
N LEU A 70 9.97 10.95 -21.22
CA LEU A 70 11.23 11.00 -21.95
C LEU A 70 11.10 11.71 -23.29
N PRO A 71 12.12 12.45 -23.76
CA PRO A 71 12.17 12.99 -25.13
C PRO A 71 12.00 11.89 -26.18
N ALA A 72 11.37 12.23 -27.31
CA ALA A 72 11.06 11.27 -28.37
C ALA A 72 12.30 10.59 -28.98
N ASP A 73 13.44 11.23 -28.93
CA ASP A 73 14.74 10.73 -29.39
C ASP A 73 15.56 10.03 -28.29
N TYR A 74 15.00 9.86 -27.12
CA TYR A 74 15.67 9.16 -26.01
C TYR A 74 15.85 7.67 -26.34
N HIS A 75 16.92 7.06 -25.85
CA HIS A 75 17.07 5.61 -26.03
C HIS A 75 15.97 4.84 -25.31
N LYS A 76 15.63 3.67 -25.86
CA LYS A 76 14.60 2.80 -25.26
C LYS A 76 15.00 2.42 -23.82
N VAL A 77 14.10 2.64 -22.88
CA VAL A 77 14.21 2.20 -21.50
C VAL A 77 13.15 1.13 -21.21
N PRO A 78 13.37 0.26 -20.23
CA PRO A 78 12.38 -0.73 -19.84
C PRO A 78 11.09 -0.08 -19.32
N THR A 79 9.97 -0.75 -19.57
CA THR A 79 8.69 -0.46 -18.92
C THR A 79 8.66 -1.15 -17.55
N VAL A 80 8.38 -0.39 -16.51
CA VAL A 80 8.45 -0.88 -15.12
C VAL A 80 7.05 -0.99 -14.53
N GLY A 81 6.79 -2.10 -13.83
CA GLY A 81 5.58 -2.31 -13.05
C GLY A 81 5.80 -2.13 -11.54
N TRP A 82 4.80 -1.57 -10.85
CA TRP A 82 4.73 -1.55 -9.40
C TRP A 82 3.47 -2.26 -8.93
N VAL A 83 3.64 -3.21 -8.03
CA VAL A 83 2.55 -4.05 -7.53
C VAL A 83 2.47 -3.92 -6.01
N ALA A 84 1.24 -3.82 -5.48
CA ALA A 84 0.94 -3.92 -4.07
C ALA A 84 -0.42 -4.59 -3.88
N HIS A 85 -0.70 -5.14 -2.68
CA HIS A 85 -1.98 -5.75 -2.43
C HIS A 85 -2.95 -4.85 -1.66
N LEU A 86 -4.26 -5.10 -1.85
CA LEU A 86 -5.36 -4.29 -1.31
C LEU A 86 -5.83 -4.79 0.04
N ASP A 87 -5.72 -6.09 0.27
CA ASP A 87 -6.25 -6.71 1.47
C ASP A 87 -5.32 -6.56 2.67
N THR A 88 -5.87 -6.85 3.82
CA THR A 88 -5.16 -6.99 5.08
C THR A 88 -5.45 -8.37 5.66
N VAL A 89 -4.50 -8.91 6.40
CA VAL A 89 -4.59 -10.22 7.02
C VAL A 89 -5.76 -10.30 8.01
N ASN A 90 -6.41 -11.46 8.06
CA ASN A 90 -7.42 -11.77 9.07
C ASN A 90 -6.80 -12.55 10.22
N VAL A 91 -6.72 -11.93 11.37
CA VAL A 91 -6.23 -12.55 12.62
C VAL A 91 -7.32 -12.64 13.69
N ASN A 92 -8.57 -12.71 13.28
CA ASN A 92 -9.75 -12.76 14.17
C ASN A 92 -9.90 -11.52 15.08
N LEU A 93 -9.42 -10.38 14.63
CA LEU A 93 -9.69 -9.07 15.22
C LEU A 93 -10.78 -8.33 14.43
N SER A 94 -11.17 -7.15 14.92
CA SER A 94 -12.11 -6.29 14.19
C SER A 94 -11.57 -5.96 12.79
N PRO A 95 -12.39 -6.00 11.74
CA PRO A 95 -12.01 -5.50 10.42
C PRO A 95 -11.96 -3.97 10.37
N ASP A 96 -12.55 -3.28 11.36
CA ASP A 96 -12.61 -1.82 11.41
C ASP A 96 -11.33 -1.29 12.05
N VAL A 97 -10.58 -0.54 11.27
CA VAL A 97 -9.29 0.01 11.69
C VAL A 97 -9.47 1.43 12.23
N HIS A 98 -9.00 1.65 13.46
CA HIS A 98 -8.98 2.96 14.09
C HIS A 98 -7.52 3.42 14.26
N PRO A 99 -6.92 4.03 13.21
CA PRO A 99 -5.54 4.46 13.28
C PRO A 99 -5.38 5.68 14.19
N GLN A 100 -4.29 5.71 14.95
CA GLN A 100 -3.94 6.80 15.84
C GLN A 100 -2.45 7.15 15.70
N ILE A 101 -2.09 8.37 16.08
CA ILE A 101 -0.72 8.86 16.00
C ILE A 101 -0.20 9.15 17.39
N VAL A 102 0.87 8.45 17.77
CA VAL A 102 1.66 8.76 18.97
C VAL A 102 2.78 9.70 18.55
N LYS A 103 2.68 10.97 18.97
CA LYS A 103 3.68 11.98 18.60
C LYS A 103 4.92 11.89 19.46
N ASN A 104 6.09 12.02 18.80
CA ASN A 104 7.38 12.14 19.45
C ASN A 104 7.57 11.09 20.56
N TYR A 105 7.48 9.82 20.18
CA TYR A 105 7.58 8.70 21.11
C TYR A 105 8.82 8.80 22.00
N GLN A 106 8.63 8.74 23.32
CA GLN A 106 9.71 8.95 24.32
C GLN A 106 10.27 7.65 24.91
N GLY A 107 9.90 6.52 24.36
CA GLY A 107 10.23 5.21 24.92
C GLY A 107 9.19 4.68 25.90
N GLY A 108 9.35 3.42 26.32
CA GLY A 108 8.41 2.72 27.16
C GLY A 108 7.22 2.10 26.40
N ASP A 109 6.29 1.52 27.14
CA ASP A 109 5.12 0.87 26.58
C ASP A 109 4.18 1.88 25.88
N VAL A 110 3.60 1.49 24.75
CA VAL A 110 2.64 2.32 24.00
C VAL A 110 1.23 1.87 24.34
N LEU A 111 0.47 2.74 25.00
CA LEU A 111 -0.95 2.50 25.28
C LEU A 111 -1.77 2.69 24.01
N LEU A 112 -2.39 1.62 23.51
CA LEU A 112 -3.26 1.63 22.34
C LEU A 112 -4.71 1.90 22.71
N ASN A 113 -5.18 1.28 23.80
CA ASN A 113 -6.57 1.38 24.23
C ASN A 113 -6.65 1.41 25.76
N ALA A 114 -7.03 2.54 26.31
CA ALA A 114 -7.11 2.72 27.76
C ALA A 114 -8.27 1.92 28.40
N GLU A 115 -9.41 1.83 27.70
CA GLU A 115 -10.58 1.11 28.19
C GLU A 115 -10.34 -0.40 28.25
N LYS A 116 -9.70 -0.94 27.20
CA LYS A 116 -9.40 -2.38 27.07
C LYS A 116 -8.03 -2.76 27.63
N GLN A 117 -7.26 -1.79 28.13
CA GLN A 117 -5.90 -1.98 28.65
C GLN A 117 -4.97 -2.69 27.64
N ILE A 118 -5.03 -2.29 26.37
CA ILE A 118 -4.20 -2.84 25.31
C ILE A 118 -2.93 -1.99 25.16
N TYR A 119 -1.78 -2.64 25.16
CA TYR A 119 -0.46 -2.03 25.03
C TYR A 119 0.41 -2.75 24.02
N ILE A 120 1.31 -2.03 23.36
CA ILE A 120 2.51 -2.61 22.77
C ILE A 120 3.60 -2.45 23.85
N LYS A 121 4.11 -3.55 24.37
CA LYS A 121 5.09 -3.54 25.46
C LYS A 121 6.51 -3.64 24.92
N VAL A 122 7.41 -2.79 25.39
CA VAL A 122 8.83 -2.84 25.01
C VAL A 122 9.45 -4.19 25.36
N SER A 123 9.02 -4.84 26.44
CA SER A 123 9.50 -6.18 26.81
C SER A 123 9.16 -7.27 25.79
N GLU A 124 8.09 -7.08 25.01
CA GLU A 124 7.63 -7.99 23.94
C GLU A 124 8.12 -7.50 22.56
N HIS A 125 8.34 -6.19 22.40
CA HIS A 125 8.72 -5.49 21.17
C HIS A 125 9.89 -4.54 21.42
N PRO A 126 11.10 -5.05 21.69
CA PRO A 126 12.28 -4.21 21.99
C PRO A 126 12.71 -3.31 20.82
N GLU A 127 12.30 -3.64 19.59
CA GLU A 127 12.51 -2.82 18.40
C GLU A 127 11.88 -1.43 18.48
N LEU A 128 10.89 -1.22 19.36
CA LEU A 128 10.28 0.10 19.60
C LEU A 128 11.32 1.15 20.03
N GLU A 129 12.38 0.76 20.71
CA GLU A 129 13.43 1.67 21.17
C GLU A 129 14.15 2.38 20.00
N LYS A 130 14.16 1.77 18.80
CA LYS A 130 14.72 2.36 17.59
C LYS A 130 13.94 3.63 17.14
N TYR A 131 12.71 3.78 17.59
CA TYR A 131 11.79 4.83 17.16
C TYR A 131 11.63 5.95 18.18
N ILE A 132 12.44 5.97 19.26
CA ILE A 132 12.44 7.10 20.22
C ILE A 132 12.71 8.40 19.48
N GLY A 133 11.86 9.40 19.72
CA GLY A 133 11.88 10.70 19.04
C GLY A 133 11.10 10.74 17.72
N SER A 134 10.56 9.60 17.25
CA SER A 134 9.74 9.52 16.05
C SER A 134 8.24 9.57 16.37
N ASP A 135 7.44 9.92 15.39
CA ASP A 135 6.00 9.72 15.43
C ASP A 135 5.69 8.26 15.08
N LEU A 136 4.79 7.63 15.82
CA LEU A 136 4.31 6.27 15.54
C LEU A 136 2.87 6.33 15.05
N ILE A 137 2.53 5.50 14.06
CA ILE A 137 1.15 5.24 13.67
C ILE A 137 0.79 3.84 14.15
N THR A 138 -0.28 3.72 14.92
CA THR A 138 -0.77 2.46 15.48
C THR A 138 -2.26 2.31 15.22
N SER A 139 -2.81 1.09 15.34
CA SER A 139 -4.24 0.93 15.57
C SER A 139 -4.58 1.16 17.05
N ASP A 140 -5.86 1.14 17.38
CA ASP A 140 -6.31 1.13 18.79
C ASP A 140 -6.19 -0.26 19.45
N GLY A 141 -5.53 -1.21 18.80
CA GLY A 141 -5.32 -2.58 19.28
C GLY A 141 -6.55 -3.50 19.15
N THR A 142 -7.68 -3.01 18.64
CA THR A 142 -8.86 -3.86 18.37
C THR A 142 -8.83 -4.46 16.97
N SER A 143 -7.97 -3.95 16.10
CA SER A 143 -7.74 -4.42 14.72
C SER A 143 -6.24 -4.46 14.44
N VAL A 144 -5.84 -5.11 13.34
CA VAL A 144 -4.54 -4.84 12.71
C VAL A 144 -4.51 -3.40 12.21
N LEU A 145 -3.31 -2.81 12.09
CA LEU A 145 -3.18 -1.47 11.50
C LEU A 145 -3.38 -1.48 9.97
N GLY A 146 -3.01 -2.59 9.34
CA GLY A 146 -3.04 -2.75 7.89
C GLY A 146 -1.91 -2.00 7.18
N ALA A 147 -0.77 -1.79 7.85
CA ALA A 147 0.43 -1.24 7.21
C ALA A 147 0.90 -2.14 6.07
N ASP A 148 0.82 -3.42 6.28
CA ASP A 148 0.84 -4.45 5.26
C ASP A 148 -0.57 -4.55 4.63
N ASN A 149 -0.79 -4.12 3.38
CA ASN A 149 0.23 -3.52 2.50
C ASN A 149 -0.10 -2.04 2.16
N LYS A 150 -0.96 -1.37 2.95
CA LYS A 150 -1.42 0.01 2.67
C LYS A 150 -0.30 1.05 2.83
N ALA A 151 0.77 0.72 3.57
CA ALA A 151 1.94 1.59 3.63
C ALA A 151 2.68 1.60 2.27
N ALA A 152 2.83 0.44 1.63
CA ALA A 152 3.37 0.36 0.28
C ALA A 152 2.49 1.13 -0.72
N ILE A 153 1.17 0.96 -0.67
CA ILE A 153 0.23 1.72 -1.50
C ILE A 153 0.45 3.23 -1.31
N ALA A 154 0.51 3.71 -0.07
CA ALA A 154 0.74 5.14 0.20
C ALA A 154 2.08 5.63 -0.36
N ASN A 155 3.15 4.81 -0.24
CA ASN A 155 4.46 5.13 -0.81
C ASN A 155 4.43 5.22 -2.34
N LEU A 156 3.78 4.26 -3.02
CA LEU A 156 3.62 4.28 -4.47
C LEU A 156 2.86 5.53 -4.93
N MET A 157 1.78 5.87 -4.25
CA MET A 157 0.98 7.05 -4.58
C MET A 157 1.75 8.36 -4.40
N VAL A 158 2.58 8.48 -3.36
CA VAL A 158 3.43 9.67 -3.16
C VAL A 158 4.59 9.71 -4.14
N ALA A 159 5.15 8.57 -4.54
CA ALA A 159 6.15 8.49 -5.60
C ALA A 159 5.59 8.99 -6.94
N LEU A 160 4.41 8.49 -7.35
CA LEU A 160 3.71 8.95 -8.56
C LEU A 160 3.39 10.45 -8.52
N GLU A 161 2.91 10.95 -7.37
CA GLU A 161 2.67 12.36 -7.15
C GLU A 161 3.95 13.20 -7.30
N THR A 162 5.08 12.68 -6.84
CA THR A 162 6.37 13.34 -6.96
C THR A 162 6.80 13.43 -8.43
N LEU A 163 6.69 12.32 -9.18
CA LEU A 163 6.99 12.31 -10.62
C LEU A 163 6.10 13.29 -11.40
N LYS A 164 4.80 13.32 -11.08
CA LYS A 164 3.87 14.26 -11.71
C LYS A 164 4.23 15.72 -11.44
N ASN A 165 4.61 16.03 -10.20
CA ASN A 165 4.86 17.41 -9.77
C ASN A 165 6.25 17.94 -10.12
N ASP A 166 7.17 17.07 -10.49
CA ASP A 166 8.52 17.42 -10.92
C ASP A 166 8.86 16.82 -12.29
N PRO A 167 8.49 17.49 -13.39
CA PRO A 167 8.78 17.02 -14.74
C PRO A 167 10.28 16.90 -15.06
N SER A 168 11.17 17.41 -14.23
CA SER A 168 12.61 17.25 -14.38
C SER A 168 13.09 15.84 -14.05
N ILE A 169 12.29 15.07 -13.30
CA ILE A 169 12.53 13.67 -13.05
C ILE A 169 12.08 12.87 -14.26
N LEU A 170 13.05 12.52 -15.11
CA LEU A 170 12.76 11.73 -16.30
C LEU A 170 12.47 10.27 -15.95
N HIS A 171 11.42 9.72 -16.58
CA HIS A 171 11.03 8.32 -16.38
C HIS A 171 10.45 7.70 -17.67
N GLY A 172 10.62 6.39 -17.84
CA GLY A 172 9.93 5.61 -18.85
C GLY A 172 8.46 5.38 -18.50
N ASP A 173 7.81 4.50 -19.24
CA ASP A 173 6.45 4.06 -18.92
C ASP A 173 6.43 3.30 -17.58
N ILE A 174 5.51 3.68 -16.68
CA ILE A 174 5.31 3.04 -15.38
C ILE A 174 3.87 2.52 -15.32
N TYR A 175 3.73 1.24 -15.04
CA TYR A 175 2.44 0.63 -14.76
C TYR A 175 2.29 0.37 -13.26
N VAL A 176 1.07 0.50 -12.77
CA VAL A 176 0.72 0.08 -11.40
C VAL A 176 -0.32 -1.02 -11.45
N CYS A 177 -0.24 -1.94 -10.50
CA CYS A 177 -1.22 -3.00 -10.32
C CYS A 177 -1.49 -3.19 -8.83
N PHE A 178 -2.75 -3.08 -8.44
CA PHE A 178 -3.19 -3.37 -7.08
C PHE A 178 -4.09 -4.60 -7.10
N VAL A 179 -3.68 -5.63 -6.35
CA VAL A 179 -4.32 -6.95 -6.36
C VAL A 179 -5.06 -7.23 -5.05
N PRO A 180 -6.24 -7.83 -5.08
CA PRO A 180 -6.92 -8.29 -3.87
C PRO A 180 -6.46 -9.69 -3.45
N ASP A 181 -6.82 -10.09 -2.22
CA ASP A 181 -6.69 -11.45 -1.69
C ASP A 181 -5.28 -12.05 -1.83
N GLU A 182 -4.27 -11.24 -1.50
CA GLU A 182 -2.89 -11.69 -1.44
C GLU A 182 -2.70 -12.64 -0.25
N GLU A 183 -3.12 -12.21 0.95
CA GLU A 183 -2.96 -12.85 2.25
C GLU A 183 -3.66 -14.24 2.36
N VAL A 184 -4.52 -14.54 1.42
CA VAL A 184 -5.27 -15.82 1.35
C VAL A 184 -4.87 -16.67 0.14
N GLY A 185 -3.63 -16.53 -0.28
CA GLY A 185 -3.01 -17.39 -1.29
C GLY A 185 -2.92 -16.79 -2.68
N LEU A 186 -2.65 -15.48 -2.81
CA LEU A 186 -2.41 -14.80 -4.08
C LEU A 186 -3.60 -14.92 -5.06
N CYS A 187 -4.83 -14.91 -4.53
CA CYS A 187 -6.01 -15.19 -5.35
C CYS A 187 -6.24 -14.13 -6.43
N GLY A 188 -6.01 -12.86 -6.10
CA GLY A 188 -6.16 -11.76 -7.03
C GLY A 188 -5.10 -11.72 -8.12
N SER A 189 -3.84 -11.96 -7.78
CA SER A 189 -2.75 -11.95 -8.75
C SER A 189 -2.90 -13.05 -9.82
N LYS A 190 -3.50 -14.19 -9.46
CA LYS A 190 -3.86 -15.27 -10.40
C LYS A 190 -4.97 -14.86 -11.39
N LYS A 191 -5.64 -13.74 -11.16
CA LYS A 191 -6.72 -13.18 -12.01
C LYS A 191 -6.26 -11.96 -12.83
N MET A 192 -4.96 -11.63 -12.79
CA MET A 192 -4.42 -10.53 -13.57
C MET A 192 -4.55 -10.80 -15.08
N ASP A 193 -4.96 -9.78 -15.80
CA ASP A 193 -4.83 -9.73 -17.25
C ASP A 193 -3.53 -9.01 -17.61
N PHE A 194 -2.51 -9.77 -17.99
CA PHE A 194 -1.21 -9.22 -18.35
C PHE A 194 -1.23 -8.33 -19.60
N SER A 195 -2.29 -8.37 -20.41
CA SER A 195 -2.45 -7.42 -21.51
C SER A 195 -2.70 -5.98 -21.03
N LYS A 196 -3.16 -5.82 -19.78
CA LYS A 196 -3.38 -4.55 -19.08
C LYS A 196 -2.18 -4.11 -18.24
N PHE A 197 -1.17 -4.98 -18.14
CA PHE A 197 0.05 -4.74 -17.38
C PHE A 197 1.29 -5.19 -18.16
N PRO A 198 1.55 -4.58 -19.36
CA PRO A 198 2.56 -4.99 -20.30
C PRO A 198 3.94 -4.41 -19.91
N VAL A 199 4.57 -4.97 -18.89
CA VAL A 199 5.83 -4.49 -18.33
C VAL A 199 7.00 -5.43 -18.69
N ASP A 200 8.21 -4.87 -18.78
CA ASP A 200 9.43 -5.67 -18.94
C ASP A 200 9.82 -6.39 -17.64
N PHE A 201 9.59 -5.72 -16.51
CA PHE A 201 9.70 -6.29 -15.16
C PHE A 201 8.87 -5.48 -14.16
N ALA A 202 8.61 -6.08 -13.00
CA ALA A 202 7.86 -5.43 -11.93
C ALA A 202 8.53 -5.59 -10.57
N TYR A 203 8.24 -4.65 -9.68
CA TYR A 203 8.52 -4.74 -8.26
C TYR A 203 7.23 -4.94 -7.50
N THR A 204 7.14 -6.03 -6.72
CA THR A 204 6.13 -6.16 -5.67
C THR A 204 6.67 -5.49 -4.42
N ILE A 205 5.95 -4.49 -3.92
CA ILE A 205 6.37 -3.70 -2.78
C ILE A 205 5.76 -4.31 -1.52
N ASP A 206 6.44 -5.31 -0.98
CA ASP A 206 5.91 -6.16 0.09
C ASP A 206 7.05 -6.83 0.86
N CYS A 207 8.01 -6.04 1.33
CA CYS A 207 9.17 -6.53 2.04
C CYS A 207 9.25 -5.99 3.46
N CYS A 208 9.76 -6.80 4.40
CA CYS A 208 9.82 -6.48 5.83
C CYS A 208 10.96 -5.52 6.18
N GLU A 209 12.07 -5.58 5.44
CA GLU A 209 13.26 -4.79 5.73
C GLU A 209 13.42 -3.63 4.74
N LEU A 210 13.58 -2.43 5.27
CA LEU A 210 13.75 -1.24 4.44
C LEU A 210 15.02 -1.33 3.58
N GLY A 211 14.85 -1.24 2.26
CA GLY A 211 15.93 -1.31 1.29
C GLY A 211 16.32 -2.72 0.87
N GLU A 212 15.64 -3.75 1.37
CA GLU A 212 15.81 -5.12 0.90
C GLU A 212 15.16 -5.30 -0.48
N VAL A 213 15.86 -6.05 -1.34
CA VAL A 213 15.34 -6.47 -2.66
C VAL A 213 15.55 -7.98 -2.80
N VAL A 214 14.46 -8.72 -2.89
CA VAL A 214 14.47 -10.17 -3.13
C VAL A 214 14.09 -10.43 -4.59
N TYR A 215 14.89 -11.18 -5.33
CA TYR A 215 14.74 -11.25 -6.79
C TYR A 215 14.75 -12.66 -7.41
N GLN A 216 14.91 -13.72 -6.65
CA GLN A 216 14.89 -15.09 -7.19
C GLN A 216 13.83 -15.96 -6.55
N THR A 217 13.92 -16.16 -5.25
CA THR A 217 12.98 -16.96 -4.47
C THR A 217 12.81 -16.33 -3.09
N PHE A 218 11.66 -16.47 -2.53
CA PHE A 218 11.31 -16.02 -1.16
C PHE A 218 10.59 -17.14 -0.42
#